data_0f0feca8c992b6175ebdddb221315891
#
_entry.id   0f0feca8c992b6175ebdddb221315891
#
_cell.length_a   1.000
_cell.length_b   1.000
_cell.length_c   1.000
_cell.angle_alpha   90.00
_cell.angle_beta   90.00
_cell.angle_gamma   90.00
#
_symmetry.space_group_name_H-M   'P 1'
#
loop_
_entity.id
_entity.type
_entity.pdbx_description
1 polymer ?
#
loop_
_entity_poly.entity_id
_entity_poly.type
_entity_poly.pdbx_seq_one_letter_code
_entity_poly.pdbx_strand_id
1 'polypeptide(L)'
;MILIADSGSTKVDWSVVNNGKVVKRAVTKGINPFFQTEEEISNEIETTLILQLDTQDFESVYFYGAGCTFDKVEVVKRAIQKNIKVKNEVEVNTDMLAAARGLCGYVSGIACIMGTGSNSCYYDGKNIVDNVSPLGFILGDEGSGAVLGKLFVSDLLKNQL
;
A
#
# COMPACT_ATOMS: atom_id res chain seq x y z
N MET A 1 -19.87 7.46 1.57
CA MET A 1 -18.83 6.85 0.69
C MET A 1 -17.52 6.75 1.44
N ILE A 2 -16.72 5.72 1.17
CA ILE A 2 -15.37 5.59 1.70
C ILE A 2 -14.35 5.62 0.55
N LEU A 3 -13.13 6.04 0.86
CA LEU A 3 -12.00 6.02 -0.06
C LEU A 3 -10.98 5.00 0.45
N ILE A 4 -10.55 4.08 -0.40
CA ILE A 4 -9.56 3.05 -0.07
C ILE A 4 -8.37 3.22 -1.02
N ALA A 5 -7.17 3.18 -0.47
CA ALA A 5 -5.93 3.27 -1.23
C ALA A 5 -5.04 2.05 -0.97
N ASP A 6 -4.51 1.49 -2.05
CA ASP A 6 -3.44 0.49 -2.05
C ASP A 6 -2.20 1.10 -2.71
N SER A 7 -1.19 1.38 -1.91
CA SER A 7 0.02 2.09 -2.32
C SER A 7 1.22 1.16 -2.42
N GLY A 8 1.53 0.79 -3.64
CA GLY A 8 2.79 0.15 -3.99
C GLY A 8 3.94 1.15 -4.22
N SER A 9 5.11 0.62 -4.57
CA SER A 9 6.32 1.43 -4.83
C SER A 9 6.18 2.37 -6.03
N THR A 10 5.35 2.02 -7.02
CA THR A 10 5.27 2.73 -8.30
C THR A 10 4.00 3.57 -8.42
N LYS A 11 2.89 3.08 -7.89
CA LYS A 11 1.58 3.72 -7.99
C LYS A 11 0.75 3.48 -6.74
N VAL A 12 -0.26 4.33 -6.56
CA VAL A 12 -1.38 4.10 -5.65
C VAL A 12 -2.64 3.87 -6.46
N ASP A 13 -3.31 2.76 -6.20
CA ASP A 13 -4.64 2.47 -6.73
C ASP A 13 -5.68 2.94 -5.69
N TRP A 14 -6.46 3.96 -6.06
CA TRP A 14 -7.53 4.52 -5.24
C TRP A 14 -8.88 3.97 -5.68
N SER A 15 -9.72 3.60 -4.74
CA SER A 15 -11.08 3.10 -4.98
C SER A 15 -12.09 3.87 -4.14
N VAL A 16 -13.03 4.53 -4.79
CA VAL A 16 -14.22 5.11 -4.13
C VAL A 16 -15.26 4.00 -4.00
N VAL A 17 -15.66 3.71 -2.78
CA VAL A 17 -16.63 2.66 -2.47
C VAL A 17 -17.90 3.28 -1.90
N ASN A 18 -19.04 2.92 -2.48
CA ASN A 18 -20.37 3.30 -2.02
C ASN A 18 -21.25 2.06 -1.85
N ASN A 19 -21.83 1.86 -0.67
CA ASN A 19 -22.67 0.70 -0.35
C ASN A 19 -22.02 -0.64 -0.73
N GLY A 20 -20.74 -0.81 -0.40
CA GLY A 20 -19.97 -2.03 -0.67
C GLY A 20 -19.56 -2.26 -2.13
N LYS A 21 -19.81 -1.30 -3.02
CA LYS A 21 -19.42 -1.39 -4.43
C LYS A 21 -18.42 -0.31 -4.80
N VAL A 22 -17.39 -0.68 -5.56
CA VAL A 22 -16.47 0.29 -6.15
C VAL A 22 -17.22 1.06 -7.24
N VAL A 23 -17.36 2.36 -7.04
CA VAL A 23 -18.07 3.27 -7.98
C VAL A 23 -17.11 4.07 -8.84
N LYS A 24 -15.87 4.29 -8.38
CA LYS A 24 -14.83 4.99 -9.13
C LYS A 24 -13.45 4.50 -8.75
N ARG A 25 -12.52 4.56 -9.70
CA ARG A 25 -11.10 4.31 -9.48
C ARG A 25 -10.29 5.51 -9.93
N ALA A 26 -9.18 5.76 -9.24
CA ALA A 26 -8.19 6.76 -9.59
C ALA A 26 -6.79 6.16 -9.35
N VAL A 27 -5.78 6.74 -10.00
CA VAL A 27 -4.40 6.29 -9.87
C VAL A 27 -3.49 7.50 -9.69
N THR A 28 -2.58 7.41 -8.74
CA THR A 28 -1.53 8.41 -8.52
C THR A 28 -0.16 7.73 -8.51
N LYS A 29 0.90 8.52 -8.42
CA LYS A 29 2.23 7.99 -8.15
C LYS A 29 2.27 7.27 -6.81
N GLY A 30 3.18 6.30 -6.65
CA GLY A 30 3.40 5.60 -5.40
C GLY A 30 3.74 6.56 -4.26
N ILE A 31 3.13 6.32 -3.11
CA ILE A 31 3.36 7.08 -1.90
C ILE A 31 4.12 6.20 -0.92
N ASN A 32 5.33 6.64 -0.54
CA ASN A 32 6.14 5.99 0.48
C ASN A 32 6.74 7.05 1.39
N PRO A 33 6.27 7.16 2.64
CA PRO A 33 6.67 8.21 3.56
C PRO A 33 8.12 8.10 4.09
N PHE A 34 8.86 7.04 3.74
CA PHE A 34 10.31 6.98 3.97
C PHE A 34 11.09 7.86 3.00
N PHE A 35 10.57 8.08 1.79
CA PHE A 35 11.25 8.80 0.72
C PHE A 35 10.56 10.11 0.35
N GLN A 36 9.39 10.39 0.90
CA GLN A 36 8.58 11.56 0.59
C GLN A 36 8.20 12.33 1.85
N THR A 37 8.20 13.64 1.74
CA THR A 37 7.70 14.55 2.78
C THR A 37 6.18 14.63 2.76
N GLU A 38 5.59 15.16 3.83
CA GLU A 38 4.16 15.46 3.90
C GLU A 38 3.72 16.40 2.76
N GLU A 39 4.55 17.39 2.42
CA GLU A 39 4.24 18.34 1.35
C GLU A 39 4.23 17.71 -0.03
N GLU A 40 5.18 16.83 -0.32
CA GLU A 40 5.22 16.09 -1.58
C GLU A 40 4.02 15.16 -1.74
N ILE A 41 3.64 14.46 -0.66
CA ILE A 41 2.44 13.61 -0.65
C ILE A 41 1.18 14.45 -0.80
N SER A 42 1.06 15.56 -0.07
CA SER A 42 -0.06 16.48 -0.17
C SER A 42 -0.21 17.05 -1.59
N ASN A 43 0.89 17.45 -2.22
CA ASN A 43 0.89 17.96 -3.58
C ASN A 43 0.43 16.91 -4.60
N GLU A 44 0.88 15.65 -4.47
CA GLU A 44 0.41 14.57 -5.35
C GLU A 44 -1.09 14.32 -5.20
N ILE A 45 -1.61 14.36 -3.96
CA ILE A 45 -3.05 14.24 -3.71
C ILE A 45 -3.81 15.41 -4.35
N GLU A 46 -3.37 16.65 -4.13
CA GLU A 46 -4.03 17.86 -4.64
C GLU A 46 -4.03 17.92 -6.18
N THR A 47 -2.87 17.70 -6.79
CA THR A 47 -2.68 17.91 -8.23
C THR A 47 -3.07 16.71 -9.09
N THR A 48 -3.11 15.51 -8.52
CA THR A 48 -3.38 14.30 -9.28
C THR A 48 -4.64 13.57 -8.83
N LEU A 49 -4.80 13.28 -7.54
CA LEU A 49 -5.95 12.52 -7.04
C LEU A 49 -7.24 13.33 -7.12
N ILE A 50 -7.24 14.56 -6.58
CA ILE A 50 -8.46 15.40 -6.50
C ILE A 50 -9.06 15.63 -7.87
N LEU A 51 -8.25 15.79 -8.92
CA LEU A 51 -8.73 15.98 -10.28
C LEU A 51 -9.42 14.74 -10.88
N GLN A 52 -9.20 13.58 -10.29
CA GLN A 52 -9.82 12.32 -10.72
C GLN A 52 -11.05 11.96 -9.90
N LEU A 53 -11.29 12.62 -8.76
CA LEU A 53 -12.43 12.36 -7.90
C LEU A 53 -13.62 13.30 -8.22
N ASP A 54 -14.84 12.75 -8.07
CA ASP A 54 -16.08 13.54 -8.25
C ASP A 54 -16.47 14.28 -6.97
N THR A 55 -15.86 13.93 -5.83
CA THR A 55 -16.08 14.53 -4.52
C THR A 55 -14.80 14.49 -3.70
N GLN A 56 -14.70 15.42 -2.75
CA GLN A 56 -13.65 15.44 -1.73
C GLN A 56 -14.19 15.12 -0.33
N ASP A 57 -15.48 14.80 -0.21
CA ASP A 57 -16.16 14.53 1.05
C ASP A 57 -16.37 13.01 1.22
N PHE A 58 -15.69 12.42 2.19
CA PHE A 58 -15.78 10.99 2.49
C PHE A 58 -16.14 10.74 3.95
N GLU A 59 -16.77 9.62 4.23
CA GLU A 59 -17.05 9.17 5.59
C GLU A 59 -15.76 8.73 6.28
N SER A 60 -14.96 7.92 5.59
CA SER A 60 -13.65 7.44 6.07
C SER A 60 -12.70 7.26 4.90
N VAL A 61 -11.41 7.34 5.19
CA VAL A 61 -10.32 7.01 4.25
C VAL A 61 -9.45 5.92 4.86
N TYR A 62 -9.22 4.87 4.10
CA TYR A 62 -8.33 3.75 4.46
C TYR A 62 -7.17 3.70 3.49
N PHE A 63 -5.99 4.03 3.97
CA PHE A 63 -4.77 4.03 3.19
C PHE A 63 -3.85 2.90 3.65
N TYR A 64 -3.45 2.06 2.72
CA TYR A 64 -2.51 0.97 2.96
C TYR A 64 -1.29 1.14 2.05
N GLY A 65 -0.10 1.22 2.63
CA GLY A 65 1.08 1.46 1.82
C GLY A 65 2.38 0.94 2.42
N ALA A 66 3.31 0.64 1.51
CA ALA A 66 4.67 0.33 1.89
C ALA A 66 5.29 1.49 2.69
N GLY A 67 6.01 1.19 3.76
CA GLY A 67 6.63 2.20 4.59
C GLY A 67 5.70 2.93 5.56
N CYS A 68 4.39 2.63 5.60
CA CYS A 68 3.46 3.21 6.56
C CYS A 68 3.59 2.54 7.94
N THR A 69 4.68 2.80 8.63
CA THR A 69 4.98 2.26 9.96
C THR A 69 5.29 3.38 10.96
N PHE A 70 5.01 3.16 12.25
CA PHE A 70 5.33 4.07 13.36
C PHE A 70 4.94 5.54 13.08
N ASP A 71 5.91 6.45 13.22
CA ASP A 71 5.78 7.90 13.00
C ASP A 71 5.42 8.28 11.55
N LYS A 72 5.72 7.41 10.59
CA LYS A 72 5.44 7.64 9.17
C LYS A 72 3.94 7.60 8.84
N VAL A 73 3.15 6.90 9.62
CA VAL A 73 1.68 6.90 9.53
C VAL A 73 1.11 8.31 9.58
N GLU A 74 1.58 9.12 10.53
CA GLU A 74 1.07 10.48 10.74
C GLU A 74 1.40 11.43 9.59
N VAL A 75 2.51 11.22 8.88
CA VAL A 75 2.89 12.01 7.70
C VAL A 75 1.85 11.84 6.59
N VAL A 76 1.49 10.58 6.28
CA VAL A 76 0.48 10.28 5.25
C VAL A 76 -0.91 10.75 5.69
N LYS A 77 -1.26 10.52 6.95
CA LYS A 77 -2.56 10.91 7.51
C LYS A 77 -2.79 12.42 7.39
N ARG A 78 -1.80 13.25 7.79
CA ARG A 78 -1.89 14.71 7.65
C ARG A 78 -1.99 15.16 6.21
N ALA A 79 -1.20 14.56 5.30
CA ALA A 79 -1.26 14.87 3.88
C ALA A 79 -2.65 14.59 3.28
N ILE A 80 -3.30 13.48 3.68
CA ILE A 80 -4.67 13.14 3.28
C ILE A 80 -5.66 14.16 3.85
N GLN A 81 -5.61 14.44 5.15
CA GLN A 81 -6.54 15.33 5.84
C GLN A 81 -6.47 16.79 5.35
N LYS A 82 -5.33 17.21 4.82
CA LYS A 82 -5.15 18.54 4.24
C LYS A 82 -5.97 18.74 2.96
N ASN A 83 -6.20 17.67 2.20
CA ASN A 83 -6.81 17.73 0.87
C ASN A 83 -8.21 17.10 0.79
N ILE A 84 -8.54 16.21 1.71
CA ILE A 84 -9.79 15.44 1.70
C ILE A 84 -10.55 15.67 3.00
N LYS A 85 -11.82 16.03 2.89
CA LYS A 85 -12.71 16.17 4.04
C LYS A 85 -13.21 14.80 4.47
N VAL A 86 -12.89 14.42 5.70
CA VAL A 86 -13.24 13.11 6.26
C VAL A 86 -14.08 13.29 7.52
N LYS A 87 -15.24 12.65 7.55
CA LYS A 87 -16.18 12.77 8.67
C LYS A 87 -15.75 11.99 9.91
N ASN A 88 -15.33 10.75 9.71
CA ASN A 88 -15.06 9.82 10.81
C ASN A 88 -13.55 9.69 11.05
N GLU A 89 -12.85 8.96 10.16
CA GLU A 89 -11.46 8.63 10.38
C GLU A 89 -10.64 8.55 9.09
N VAL A 90 -9.36 8.85 9.22
CA VAL A 90 -8.32 8.48 8.28
C VAL A 90 -7.47 7.40 8.95
N GLU A 91 -7.58 6.18 8.47
CA GLU A 91 -6.75 5.04 8.89
C GLU A 91 -5.63 4.84 7.89
N VAL A 92 -4.39 4.79 8.37
CA VAL A 92 -3.19 4.54 7.57
C VAL A 92 -2.46 3.34 8.14
N ASN A 93 -2.23 2.33 7.30
CA ASN A 93 -1.57 1.08 7.69
C ASN A 93 -0.61 0.59 6.61
N THR A 94 0.08 -0.50 6.91
CA THR A 94 0.96 -1.16 5.96
C THR A 94 0.16 -1.90 4.88
N ASP A 95 0.75 -2.03 3.69
CA ASP A 95 0.28 -2.88 2.59
C ASP A 95 0.08 -4.34 3.03
N MET A 96 0.96 -4.83 3.92
CA MET A 96 0.86 -6.18 4.48
C MET A 96 -0.46 -6.40 5.24
N LEU A 97 -0.95 -5.38 5.98
CA LEU A 97 -2.24 -5.49 6.67
C LEU A 97 -3.41 -5.50 5.67
N ALA A 98 -3.30 -4.75 4.57
CA ALA A 98 -4.31 -4.82 3.50
C ALA A 98 -4.38 -6.23 2.89
N ALA A 99 -3.23 -6.82 2.58
CA ALA A 99 -3.16 -8.20 2.06
C ALA A 99 -3.77 -9.20 3.04
N ALA A 100 -3.42 -9.09 4.32
CA ALA A 100 -3.96 -9.96 5.37
C ALA A 100 -5.49 -9.83 5.51
N ARG A 101 -6.01 -8.61 5.58
CA ARG A 101 -7.45 -8.34 5.65
C ARG A 101 -8.20 -8.82 4.41
N GLY A 102 -7.61 -8.58 3.22
CA GLY A 102 -8.21 -8.98 1.94
C GLY A 102 -8.25 -10.50 1.73
N LEU A 103 -7.22 -11.23 2.16
CA LEU A 103 -7.12 -12.68 2.00
C LEU A 103 -7.84 -13.45 3.11
N CYS A 104 -7.67 -13.04 4.35
CA CYS A 104 -8.12 -13.79 5.53
C CYS A 104 -9.45 -13.27 6.10
N GLY A 105 -9.87 -12.04 5.76
CA GLY A 105 -11.06 -11.43 6.36
C GLY A 105 -10.93 -11.31 7.89
N TYR A 106 -11.77 -12.00 8.61
CA TYR A 106 -11.77 -12.05 10.09
C TYR A 106 -11.23 -13.39 10.64
N VAL A 107 -10.64 -14.22 9.80
CA VAL A 107 -10.09 -15.54 10.19
C VAL A 107 -8.58 -15.44 10.26
N SER A 108 -7.97 -16.17 11.18
CA SER A 108 -6.50 -16.26 11.25
C SER A 108 -5.93 -16.95 10.01
N GLY A 109 -4.76 -16.49 9.57
CA GLY A 109 -4.12 -17.05 8.39
C GLY A 109 -2.73 -16.46 8.12
N ILE A 110 -2.08 -16.97 7.09
CA ILE A 110 -0.81 -16.43 6.58
C ILE A 110 -1.11 -15.66 5.30
N ALA A 111 -0.64 -14.42 5.26
CA ALA A 111 -0.70 -13.59 4.06
C ALA A 111 0.71 -13.34 3.53
N CYS A 112 0.85 -13.40 2.20
CA CYS A 112 2.12 -13.14 1.50
C CYS A 112 1.91 -12.12 0.41
N ILE A 113 2.87 -11.20 0.26
CA ILE A 113 2.98 -10.28 -0.86
C ILE A 113 4.18 -10.70 -1.70
N MET A 114 3.97 -10.82 -3.00
CA MET A 114 5.02 -11.01 -4.01
C MET A 114 4.88 -9.92 -5.07
N GLY A 115 5.70 -8.89 -4.96
CA GLY A 115 5.74 -7.74 -5.87
C GLY A 115 7.18 -7.46 -6.33
N THR A 116 7.62 -6.20 -6.26
CA THR A 116 9.03 -5.83 -6.44
C THR A 116 9.91 -6.50 -5.39
N GLY A 117 9.47 -6.50 -4.12
CA GLY A 117 10.00 -7.32 -3.03
C GLY A 117 9.01 -8.42 -2.64
N SER A 118 9.31 -9.17 -1.57
CA SER A 118 8.37 -10.13 -0.97
C SER A 118 8.27 -9.93 0.54
N ASN A 119 7.13 -10.26 1.11
CA ASN A 119 6.89 -10.19 2.55
C ASN A 119 5.81 -11.19 2.96
N SER A 120 5.83 -11.65 4.21
CA SER A 120 4.81 -12.55 4.73
C SER A 120 4.53 -12.31 6.20
N CYS A 121 3.29 -12.54 6.62
CA CYS A 121 2.89 -12.36 8.00
C CYS A 121 1.91 -13.45 8.47
N TYR A 122 1.88 -13.67 9.78
CA TYR A 122 0.77 -14.34 10.46
C TYR A 122 -0.22 -13.31 10.97
N TYR A 123 -1.47 -13.48 10.60
CA TYR A 123 -2.60 -12.61 10.95
C TYR A 123 -3.59 -13.40 11.81
N ASP A 124 -4.05 -12.81 12.93
CA ASP A 124 -4.94 -13.48 13.88
C ASP A 124 -6.44 -13.30 13.61
N GLY A 125 -6.77 -12.63 12.50
CA GLY A 125 -8.13 -12.22 12.15
C GLY A 125 -8.41 -10.74 12.48
N LYS A 126 -7.46 -10.04 13.12
CA LYS A 126 -7.58 -8.62 13.46
C LYS A 126 -6.26 -7.86 13.26
N ASN A 127 -5.14 -8.44 13.70
CA ASN A 127 -3.82 -7.82 13.69
C ASN A 127 -2.78 -8.75 13.07
N ILE A 128 -1.70 -8.16 12.56
CA ILE A 128 -0.48 -8.90 12.26
C ILE A 128 0.19 -9.21 13.60
N VAL A 129 0.37 -10.49 13.89
CA VAL A 129 0.94 -10.99 15.15
C VAL A 129 2.42 -11.32 14.98
N ASP A 130 2.78 -11.79 13.78
CA ASP A 130 4.15 -12.14 13.44
C ASP A 130 4.45 -11.79 11.97
N ASN A 131 5.68 -11.45 11.68
CA ASN A 131 6.13 -11.06 10.35
C ASN A 131 7.54 -11.58 10.10
N VAL A 132 7.71 -12.31 9.00
CA VAL A 132 9.04 -12.71 8.56
C VAL A 132 9.71 -11.52 7.88
N SER A 133 10.82 -11.04 8.41
CA SER A 133 11.53 -9.89 7.86
C SER A 133 11.96 -10.16 6.40
N PRO A 134 11.59 -9.28 5.45
CA PRO A 134 11.86 -9.50 4.03
C PRO A 134 13.34 -9.39 3.65
N LEU A 135 14.17 -8.73 4.43
CA LEU A 135 15.63 -8.53 4.29
C LEU A 135 16.09 -7.87 2.96
N GLY A 136 15.17 -7.55 2.05
CA GLY A 136 15.46 -6.96 0.74
C GLY A 136 16.11 -7.91 -0.25
N PHE A 137 16.22 -7.50 -1.52
CA PHE A 137 16.60 -8.37 -2.63
C PHE A 137 18.07 -8.90 -2.60
N ILE A 138 18.93 -8.35 -1.73
CA ILE A 138 20.30 -8.80 -1.56
C ILE A 138 20.36 -10.04 -0.67
N LEU A 139 19.65 -10.02 0.46
CA LEU A 139 19.69 -11.05 1.50
C LEU A 139 18.42 -11.90 1.59
N GLY A 140 17.34 -11.48 0.94
CA GLY A 140 16.03 -12.10 1.01
C GLY A 140 15.18 -11.74 -0.21
N ASP A 141 13.89 -11.42 0.02
CA ASP A 141 12.87 -11.15 -1.00
C ASP A 141 12.63 -12.33 -1.95
N GLU A 142 12.72 -13.55 -1.44
CA GLU A 142 12.57 -14.79 -2.20
C GLU A 142 11.24 -14.79 -2.96
N GLY A 143 11.29 -15.14 -4.24
CA GLY A 143 10.14 -15.17 -5.13
C GLY A 143 9.68 -13.80 -5.64
N SER A 144 10.32 -12.71 -5.22
CA SER A 144 10.01 -11.36 -5.72
C SER A 144 10.43 -11.16 -7.17
N GLY A 145 9.83 -10.17 -7.84
CA GLY A 145 10.22 -9.78 -9.19
C GLY A 145 11.69 -9.35 -9.30
N ALA A 146 12.22 -8.68 -8.27
CA ALA A 146 13.63 -8.27 -8.24
C ALA A 146 14.58 -9.47 -8.17
N VAL A 147 14.28 -10.45 -7.32
CA VAL A 147 15.09 -11.69 -7.20
C VAL A 147 14.99 -12.53 -8.46
N LEU A 148 13.78 -12.73 -8.99
CA LEU A 148 13.59 -13.50 -10.24
C LEU A 148 14.30 -12.84 -11.41
N GLY A 149 14.21 -11.52 -11.56
CA GLY A 149 14.92 -10.77 -12.60
C GLY A 149 16.46 -10.90 -12.47
N LYS A 150 16.98 -10.83 -11.24
CA LYS A 150 18.41 -11.04 -10.97
C LYS A 150 18.88 -12.45 -11.38
N LEU A 151 18.12 -13.48 -11.02
CA LEU A 151 18.41 -14.87 -11.38
C LEU A 151 18.37 -15.03 -12.90
N PHE A 152 17.32 -14.56 -13.56
CA PHE A 152 17.20 -14.65 -15.01
C PHE A 152 18.39 -14.02 -15.74
N VAL A 153 18.77 -12.78 -15.36
CA VAL A 153 19.92 -12.09 -15.98
C VAL A 153 21.22 -12.84 -15.69
N SER A 154 21.37 -13.37 -14.47
CA SER A 154 22.57 -14.18 -14.12
C SER A 154 22.68 -15.41 -15.00
N ASP A 155 21.61 -16.17 -15.19
CA ASP A 155 21.60 -17.40 -15.97
C ASP A 155 21.83 -17.12 -17.47
N LEU A 156 21.22 -16.05 -17.98
CA LEU A 156 21.47 -15.58 -19.35
C LEU A 156 22.96 -15.27 -19.60
N LEU A 157 23.56 -14.50 -18.70
CA LEU A 157 24.97 -14.10 -18.82
C LEU A 157 25.96 -15.28 -18.66
N LYS A 158 25.53 -16.34 -18.00
CA LYS A 158 26.29 -17.58 -17.85
C LYS A 158 26.00 -18.61 -18.95
N ASN A 159 25.16 -18.30 -19.94
CA ASN A 159 24.68 -19.23 -20.98
C ASN A 159 24.06 -20.52 -20.36
N GLN A 160 23.23 -20.35 -19.33
CA GLN A 160 22.57 -21.45 -18.62
C GLN A 160 21.03 -21.51 -18.93
N LEU A 161 20.57 -20.75 -19.91
CA LEU A 161 19.19 -20.77 -20.42
C LEU A 161 19.09 -21.57 -21.71
#